data_9c283c54840f08b5bde2b943642546f6
#
_entry.id   9c283c54840f08b5bde2b943642546f6
#
_cell.length_a   1.000
_cell.length_b   1.000
_cell.length_c   1.000
_cell.angle_alpha   90.00
_cell.angle_beta   90.00
_cell.angle_gamma   90.00
#
_symmetry.space_group_name_H-M   'P 1'
#
loop_
_entity.id
_entity.type
_entity.pdbx_description
1 polymer ?
#
loop_
_entity_poly.entity_id
_entity_poly.type
_entity_poly.pdbx_seq_one_letter_code
_entity_poly.pdbx_strand_id
1 'polypeptide(L)'
;DFEKLATILVDVLGEKVKKATIIDVLTEGVKNDKWQVDIPNGKGITLQQRQAIEAAMEKQDLVGIDFNEHPSRIYPNGIFASHFIGFADIQVEDGQEELQGGFGLEAAYDDILKGTDGEIVFQKDNFQNPLPGTVAESIPAQDGQDITTTLDSRLQSYLEMLMDEAWEEAEPEYLTAVLVKSDTNEIISLAQRPTFNPETKDGINEKDFLWQNLFVEETYEPGSTIKILTVAGAMDQGIFDPNEQFTPGKMELIDAEIRDWDINIGAKPVLTMRQALSWSSNVGMVKLEQRMPERWQQ
;
A
#
# COMPACT_ATOMS: atom_id res chain seq x y z
N ASP A 1 35.34 25.92 -6.21
CA ASP A 1 35.81 24.68 -5.58
C ASP A 1 34.84 23.49 -5.78
N PHE A 2 34.31 23.38 -7.00
CA PHE A 2 33.29 22.36 -7.34
C PHE A 2 33.76 20.91 -7.10
N GLU A 3 35.03 20.63 -7.31
CA GLU A 3 35.66 19.32 -7.04
C GLU A 3 35.52 18.90 -5.56
N LYS A 4 35.79 19.83 -4.62
CA LYS A 4 35.68 19.55 -3.20
C LYS A 4 34.22 19.38 -2.79
N LEU A 5 33.34 20.26 -3.29
CA LEU A 5 31.91 20.19 -3.03
C LEU A 5 31.30 18.86 -3.51
N ALA A 6 31.60 18.48 -4.77
CA ALA A 6 31.15 17.22 -5.33
C ALA A 6 31.68 16.01 -4.55
N THR A 7 32.91 16.08 -4.01
CA THR A 7 33.48 15.03 -3.16
C THR A 7 32.68 14.88 -1.86
N ILE A 8 32.40 15.98 -1.15
CA ILE A 8 31.60 15.98 0.08
C ILE A 8 30.23 15.35 -0.17
N LEU A 9 29.55 15.75 -1.25
CA LEU A 9 28.23 15.22 -1.58
C LEU A 9 28.26 13.73 -1.87
N VAL A 10 29.27 13.24 -2.61
CA VAL A 10 29.42 11.81 -2.88
C VAL A 10 29.77 11.04 -1.60
N ASP A 11 30.63 11.56 -0.75
CA ASP A 11 31.03 10.93 0.51
C ASP A 11 29.83 10.72 1.47
N VAL A 12 28.88 11.66 1.48
CA VAL A 12 27.71 11.62 2.39
C VAL A 12 26.52 10.91 1.73
N LEU A 13 26.28 11.14 0.44
CA LEU A 13 25.10 10.63 -0.27
C LEU A 13 25.34 9.30 -1.00
N GLY A 14 26.60 8.87 -1.11
CA GLY A 14 26.99 7.60 -1.70
C GLY A 14 26.67 7.52 -3.20
N GLU A 15 26.25 6.33 -3.64
CA GLU A 15 25.96 6.02 -5.05
C GLU A 15 24.75 6.79 -5.61
N LYS A 16 23.94 7.42 -4.75
CA LYS A 16 22.79 8.23 -5.14
C LYS A 16 23.17 9.38 -6.08
N VAL A 17 24.35 9.95 -5.89
CA VAL A 17 24.89 11.07 -6.68
C VAL A 17 26.21 10.70 -7.36
N LYS A 18 26.48 11.28 -8.53
CA LYS A 18 27.73 11.04 -9.28
C LYS A 18 28.56 12.31 -9.33
N LYS A 19 29.82 12.22 -8.90
CA LYS A 19 30.76 13.34 -8.84
C LYS A 19 30.85 14.12 -10.17
N ALA A 20 31.01 13.41 -11.28
CA ALA A 20 31.11 14.03 -12.60
C ALA A 20 29.85 14.85 -12.95
N THR A 21 28.68 14.28 -12.71
CA THR A 21 27.38 14.95 -12.99
C THR A 21 27.21 16.22 -12.16
N ILE A 22 27.61 16.20 -10.88
CA ILE A 22 27.56 17.39 -10.02
C ILE A 22 28.45 18.49 -10.59
N ILE A 23 29.70 18.16 -10.94
CA ILE A 23 30.66 19.12 -11.47
C ILE A 23 30.18 19.71 -12.80
N ASP A 24 29.59 18.87 -13.68
CA ASP A 24 29.06 19.32 -14.97
C ASP A 24 27.91 20.31 -14.78
N VAL A 25 26.94 20.00 -13.90
CA VAL A 25 25.79 20.89 -13.62
C VAL A 25 26.24 22.21 -13.03
N LEU A 26 27.17 22.20 -12.06
CA LEU A 26 27.70 23.40 -11.46
C LEU A 26 28.48 24.27 -12.47
N THR A 27 29.26 23.61 -13.33
CA THR A 27 30.05 24.29 -14.38
C THR A 27 29.16 24.90 -15.45
N GLU A 28 28.13 24.17 -15.89
CA GLU A 28 27.14 24.69 -16.84
C GLU A 28 26.30 25.82 -16.21
N GLY A 29 25.95 25.71 -14.93
CA GLY A 29 25.25 26.76 -14.20
C GLY A 29 26.00 28.08 -14.25
N VAL A 30 27.30 28.05 -13.92
CA VAL A 30 28.16 29.25 -14.00
C VAL A 30 28.29 29.77 -15.43
N LYS A 31 28.48 28.88 -16.41
CA LYS A 31 28.61 29.27 -17.82
C LYS A 31 27.35 29.96 -18.36
N ASN A 32 26.21 29.57 -17.87
CA ASN A 32 24.91 30.12 -18.27
C ASN A 32 24.40 31.23 -17.35
N ASP A 33 25.26 31.75 -16.48
CA ASP A 33 24.95 32.82 -15.52
C ASP A 33 23.71 32.54 -14.65
N LYS A 34 23.52 31.26 -14.29
CA LYS A 34 22.45 30.83 -13.39
C LYS A 34 22.82 31.14 -11.95
N TRP A 35 21.89 31.76 -11.24
CA TRP A 35 22.05 32.07 -9.83
C TRP A 35 22.05 30.83 -8.93
N GLN A 36 21.26 29.82 -9.30
CA GLN A 36 21.10 28.54 -8.57
C GLN A 36 20.94 27.38 -9.56
N VAL A 37 21.41 26.21 -9.18
CA VAL A 37 21.19 24.95 -9.89
C VAL A 37 20.88 23.83 -8.90
N ASP A 38 19.95 22.96 -9.24
CA ASP A 38 19.64 21.79 -8.44
C ASP A 38 20.71 20.71 -8.61
N ILE A 39 21.07 20.04 -7.52
CA ILE A 39 21.97 18.88 -7.56
C ILE A 39 21.18 17.67 -8.03
N PRO A 40 21.55 17.05 -9.17
CA PRO A 40 20.87 15.85 -9.67
C PRO A 40 20.89 14.73 -8.64
N ASN A 41 19.72 14.14 -8.38
CA ASN A 41 19.49 13.13 -7.33
C ASN A 41 19.84 13.61 -5.90
N GLY A 42 19.93 14.92 -5.66
CA GLY A 42 20.16 15.50 -4.34
C GLY A 42 18.91 15.60 -3.46
N LYS A 43 17.73 15.27 -4.00
CA LYS A 43 16.45 15.32 -3.25
C LYS A 43 16.33 14.18 -2.23
N GLY A 44 15.50 14.38 -1.20
CA GLY A 44 15.21 13.35 -0.19
C GLY A 44 16.44 12.96 0.62
N ILE A 45 17.21 13.93 1.08
CA ILE A 45 18.29 13.74 2.05
C ILE A 45 17.75 13.86 3.48
N THR A 46 18.28 13.06 4.38
CA THR A 46 17.89 13.10 5.79
C THR A 46 18.51 14.28 6.51
N LEU A 47 17.92 14.70 7.64
CA LEU A 47 18.50 15.72 8.52
C LEU A 47 19.95 15.38 8.93
N GLN A 48 20.24 14.10 9.17
CA GLN A 48 21.59 13.64 9.52
C GLN A 48 22.56 13.82 8.35
N GLN A 49 22.16 13.51 7.12
CA GLN A 49 22.97 13.75 5.91
C GLN A 49 23.22 15.23 5.68
N ARG A 50 22.19 16.08 5.84
CA ARG A 50 22.33 17.53 5.78
C ARG A 50 23.38 18.02 6.77
N GLN A 51 23.26 17.66 8.05
CA GLN A 51 24.22 18.04 9.09
C GLN A 51 25.65 17.58 8.77
N ALA A 52 25.80 16.38 8.20
CA ALA A 52 27.11 15.87 7.79
C ALA A 52 27.72 16.70 6.63
N ILE A 53 26.90 17.11 5.65
CA ILE A 53 27.32 17.97 4.53
C ILE A 53 27.72 19.35 5.08
N GLU A 54 26.88 20.00 5.88
CA GLU A 54 27.16 21.31 6.50
C GLU A 54 28.46 21.28 7.30
N ALA A 55 28.68 20.27 8.15
CA ALA A 55 29.90 20.12 8.94
C ALA A 55 31.16 19.87 8.07
N ALA A 56 31.03 19.15 6.97
CA ALA A 56 32.13 18.90 6.03
C ALA A 56 32.49 20.16 5.22
N MET A 57 31.47 20.95 4.86
CA MET A 57 31.67 22.24 4.18
C MET A 57 32.35 23.26 5.09
N GLU A 58 31.90 23.37 6.34
CA GLU A 58 32.51 24.26 7.34
C GLU A 58 34.01 23.96 7.56
N LYS A 59 34.38 22.68 7.67
CA LYS A 59 35.79 22.24 7.81
C LYS A 59 36.67 22.65 6.62
N GLN A 60 36.10 22.82 5.44
CA GLN A 60 36.82 23.14 4.21
C GLN A 60 36.63 24.60 3.76
N ASP A 61 35.96 25.41 4.60
CA ASP A 61 35.62 26.80 4.31
C ASP A 61 34.87 26.96 2.96
N LEU A 62 33.92 26.06 2.72
CA LEU A 62 33.07 26.03 1.53
C LEU A 62 31.70 26.63 1.84
N VAL A 63 31.17 27.36 0.88
CA VAL A 63 29.82 27.98 0.94
C VAL A 63 29.11 27.76 -0.39
N GLY A 64 27.80 27.96 -0.42
CA GLY A 64 27.00 27.96 -1.66
C GLY A 64 26.15 26.72 -1.87
N ILE A 65 25.83 25.98 -0.81
CA ILE A 65 24.72 25.03 -0.81
C ILE A 65 23.61 25.59 0.09
N ASP A 66 22.40 25.59 -0.43
CA ASP A 66 21.18 25.83 0.32
C ASP A 66 20.34 24.55 0.33
N PHE A 67 19.61 24.35 1.42
CA PHE A 67 18.73 23.20 1.60
C PHE A 67 17.29 23.68 1.74
N ASN A 68 16.43 23.19 0.86
CA ASN A 68 15.00 23.37 1.02
C ASN A 68 14.44 22.20 1.85
N GLU A 69 13.69 22.54 2.89
CA GLU A 69 13.03 21.53 3.74
C GLU A 69 11.65 21.23 3.16
N HIS A 70 11.40 19.95 2.97
CA HIS A 70 10.10 19.45 2.54
C HIS A 70 9.63 18.35 3.49
N PRO A 71 8.35 18.30 3.85
CA PRO A 71 7.81 17.16 4.56
C PRO A 71 7.96 15.90 3.72
N SER A 72 8.24 14.76 4.35
CA SER A 72 8.34 13.46 3.68
C SER A 72 7.75 12.37 4.55
N ARG A 73 7.29 11.28 3.93
CA ARG A 73 6.93 10.05 4.62
C ARG A 73 8.13 9.15 4.78
N ILE A 74 8.14 8.39 5.86
CA ILE A 74 9.11 7.34 6.13
C ILE A 74 8.32 6.05 6.38
N TYR A 75 8.69 4.99 5.67
CA TYR A 75 8.06 3.66 5.77
C TYR A 75 9.04 2.66 6.40
N PRO A 76 9.22 2.68 7.73
CA PRO A 76 10.32 1.97 8.41
C PRO A 76 10.19 0.45 8.32
N ASN A 77 9.02 -0.07 7.97
CA ASN A 77 8.73 -1.49 7.91
C ASN A 77 8.77 -2.08 6.48
N GLY A 78 9.28 -1.34 5.50
CA GLY A 78 9.43 -1.82 4.12
C GLY A 78 8.10 -2.24 3.49
N ILE A 79 7.99 -3.49 3.05
CA ILE A 79 6.81 -4.04 2.35
C ILE A 79 5.57 -4.26 3.23
N PHE A 80 5.64 -3.88 4.51
CA PHE A 80 4.57 -4.09 5.50
C PHE A 80 3.22 -3.52 5.03
N ALA A 81 2.26 -4.38 4.71
CA ALA A 81 0.92 -4.04 4.24
C ALA A 81 0.92 -2.93 3.15
N SER A 82 1.90 -2.95 2.24
CA SER A 82 2.21 -1.83 1.35
C SER A 82 1.04 -1.38 0.48
N HIS A 83 0.24 -2.31 -0.06
CA HIS A 83 -0.95 -1.97 -0.85
C HIS A 83 -2.09 -1.36 -0.02
N PHE A 84 -2.13 -1.66 1.28
CA PHE A 84 -3.11 -1.07 2.19
C PHE A 84 -2.66 0.29 2.70
N ILE A 85 -1.42 0.39 3.18
CA ILE A 85 -0.84 1.65 3.65
C ILE A 85 -0.65 2.62 2.48
N GLY A 86 -0.09 2.13 1.39
CA GLY A 86 0.21 2.96 0.23
C GLY A 86 1.47 3.81 0.42
N PHE A 87 1.50 4.94 -0.25
CA PHE A 87 2.59 5.92 -0.16
C PHE A 87 2.10 7.33 -0.49
N ALA A 88 2.87 8.31 -0.01
CA ALA A 88 2.75 9.70 -0.40
C ALA A 88 4.06 10.16 -1.06
N ASP A 89 3.94 11.01 -2.07
CA ASP A 89 5.07 11.60 -2.79
C ASP A 89 4.90 13.10 -2.94
N ILE A 90 6.03 13.79 -3.19
CA ILE A 90 5.99 15.21 -3.49
C ILE A 90 5.45 15.42 -4.91
N GLN A 91 4.34 16.12 -5.02
CA GLN A 91 3.78 16.60 -6.27
C GLN A 91 4.15 18.08 -6.47
N VAL A 92 4.23 18.51 -7.73
CA VAL A 92 4.53 19.91 -8.04
C VAL A 92 3.32 20.48 -8.76
N GLU A 93 2.56 21.34 -8.09
CA GLU A 93 1.45 22.10 -8.67
C GLU A 93 1.76 23.58 -8.65
N ASP A 94 1.61 24.27 -9.78
CA ASP A 94 1.87 25.72 -9.95
C ASP A 94 3.25 26.18 -9.43
N GLY A 95 4.24 25.28 -9.44
CA GLY A 95 5.60 25.54 -8.97
C GLY A 95 5.77 25.44 -7.44
N GLN A 96 4.76 25.01 -6.72
CA GLN A 96 4.83 24.65 -5.31
C GLN A 96 4.95 23.13 -5.16
N GLU A 97 5.82 22.68 -4.26
CA GLU A 97 6.01 21.27 -3.93
C GLU A 97 5.15 20.93 -2.69
N GLU A 98 4.22 20.01 -2.85
CA GLU A 98 3.33 19.57 -1.78
C GLU A 98 3.44 18.05 -1.62
N LEU A 99 3.46 17.54 -0.38
CA LEU A 99 3.37 16.12 -0.09
C LEU A 99 1.93 15.67 -0.25
N GLN A 100 1.67 14.72 -1.16
CA GLN A 100 0.33 14.23 -1.47
C GLN A 100 0.29 12.71 -1.42
N GLY A 101 -0.77 12.17 -0.84
CA GLY A 101 -1.04 10.74 -0.84
C GLY A 101 -1.31 10.22 -2.25
N GLY A 102 -0.48 9.29 -2.73
CA GLY A 102 -0.56 8.74 -4.08
C GLY A 102 -1.34 7.43 -4.16
N PHE A 103 -1.42 6.66 -3.07
CA PHE A 103 -2.00 5.33 -3.05
C PHE A 103 -2.39 4.89 -1.64
N GLY A 104 -3.33 3.92 -1.52
CA GLY A 104 -3.72 3.27 -0.26
C GLY A 104 -4.33 4.23 0.78
N LEU A 105 -4.05 4.00 2.07
CA LEU A 105 -4.49 4.86 3.16
C LEU A 105 -3.92 6.27 3.05
N GLU A 106 -2.69 6.43 2.58
CA GLU A 106 -2.09 7.75 2.35
C GLU A 106 -2.93 8.59 1.40
N ALA A 107 -3.43 8.00 0.31
CA ALA A 107 -4.33 8.70 -0.61
C ALA A 107 -5.74 8.88 -0.04
N ALA A 108 -6.29 7.84 0.61
CA ALA A 108 -7.66 7.87 1.10
C ALA A 108 -7.88 8.87 2.26
N TYR A 109 -6.83 9.15 3.02
CA TYR A 109 -6.85 10.03 4.19
C TYR A 109 -5.88 11.21 4.07
N ASP A 110 -5.49 11.58 2.85
CA ASP A 110 -4.56 12.66 2.59
C ASP A 110 -4.96 13.97 3.29
N ASP A 111 -6.23 14.37 3.18
CA ASP A 111 -6.77 15.57 3.81
C ASP A 111 -6.63 15.60 5.34
N ILE A 112 -6.57 14.42 5.98
CA ILE A 112 -6.39 14.30 7.43
C ILE A 112 -4.92 14.27 7.79
N LEU A 113 -4.10 13.57 6.99
CA LEU A 113 -2.70 13.31 7.26
C LEU A 113 -1.78 14.51 6.97
N LYS A 114 -2.09 15.30 5.93
CA LYS A 114 -1.19 16.38 5.46
C LYS A 114 -1.20 17.63 6.32
N GLY A 115 -2.25 17.87 7.11
CA GLY A 115 -2.40 19.09 7.88
C GLY A 115 -2.72 20.34 7.01
N THR A 116 -2.34 21.49 7.49
CA THR A 116 -2.54 22.77 6.77
C THR A 116 -1.31 23.65 6.94
N ASP A 117 -0.79 24.13 5.83
CA ASP A 117 0.37 25.02 5.83
C ASP A 117 0.09 26.36 6.51
N GLY A 118 1.10 26.89 7.17
CA GLY A 118 1.08 28.24 7.71
C GLY A 118 1.43 29.27 6.63
N GLU A 119 1.04 30.52 6.88
CA GLU A 119 1.36 31.65 6.00
C GLU A 119 2.03 32.77 6.78
N ILE A 120 3.11 33.31 6.21
CA ILE A 120 3.78 34.51 6.76
C ILE A 120 3.88 35.54 5.64
N VAL A 121 3.24 36.69 5.83
CA VAL A 121 3.28 37.82 4.92
C VAL A 121 4.27 38.86 5.46
N PHE A 122 5.31 39.14 4.69
CA PHE A 122 6.33 40.14 5.05
C PHE A 122 6.81 40.91 3.80
N GLN A 123 7.44 42.07 4.02
CA GLN A 123 8.07 42.83 2.93
C GLN A 123 9.49 42.32 2.67
N LYS A 124 9.89 42.29 1.40
CA LYS A 124 11.23 41.86 0.96
C LYS A 124 12.01 43.05 0.41
N ASP A 125 13.33 43.02 0.57
CA ASP A 125 14.23 43.91 -0.13
C ASP A 125 14.39 43.53 -1.62
N ASN A 126 15.19 44.30 -2.36
CA ASN A 126 15.46 44.02 -3.78
C ASN A 126 16.23 42.71 -4.02
N PHE A 127 16.80 42.12 -2.98
CA PHE A 127 17.53 40.86 -2.99
C PHE A 127 16.66 39.66 -2.47
N GLN A 128 15.37 39.91 -2.28
CA GLN A 128 14.39 38.90 -1.76
C GLN A 128 14.56 38.56 -0.27
N ASN A 129 15.38 39.28 0.50
CA ASN A 129 15.51 39.03 1.94
C ASN A 129 14.35 39.67 2.72
N PRO A 130 13.84 38.99 3.76
CA PRO A 130 12.82 39.56 4.63
C PRO A 130 13.32 40.84 5.33
N LEU A 131 12.54 41.92 5.27
CA LEU A 131 12.83 43.13 6.02
C LEU A 131 12.43 42.93 7.50
N PRO A 132 13.36 43.19 8.45
CA PRO A 132 13.06 43.07 9.87
C PRO A 132 11.86 43.91 10.30
N GLY A 133 10.95 43.35 11.08
CA GLY A 133 9.79 44.08 11.62
C GLY A 133 8.66 44.34 10.63
N THR A 134 8.67 43.73 9.45
CA THR A 134 7.63 43.90 8.41
C THR A 134 6.64 42.75 8.32
N VAL A 135 6.62 41.82 9.28
CA VAL A 135 5.61 40.74 9.33
C VAL A 135 4.24 41.40 9.54
N ALA A 136 3.41 41.36 8.51
CA ALA A 136 2.07 41.91 8.51
C ALA A 136 1.02 40.92 9.04
N GLU A 137 1.20 39.65 8.71
CA GLU A 137 0.30 38.56 9.11
C GLU A 137 1.12 37.28 9.28
N SER A 138 0.76 36.45 10.27
CA SER A 138 1.36 35.14 10.48
C SER A 138 0.27 34.19 10.91
N ILE A 139 -0.03 33.21 10.06
CA ILE A 139 -0.94 32.10 10.34
C ILE A 139 -0.05 30.88 10.62
N PRO A 140 -0.09 30.28 11.81
CA PRO A 140 0.73 29.12 12.10
C PRO A 140 0.25 27.90 11.33
N ALA A 141 1.18 27.03 10.92
CA ALA A 141 0.86 25.71 10.37
C ALA A 141 0.11 24.87 11.40
N GLN A 142 -0.73 23.96 10.91
CA GLN A 142 -1.46 22.97 11.71
C GLN A 142 -1.03 21.58 11.27
N ASP A 143 -0.52 20.79 12.19
CA ASP A 143 -0.12 19.40 11.93
C ASP A 143 -1.34 18.55 11.53
N GLY A 144 -1.10 17.57 10.68
CA GLY A 144 -2.09 16.54 10.36
C GLY A 144 -2.39 15.65 11.58
N GLN A 145 -3.36 14.77 11.42
CA GLN A 145 -3.79 13.86 12.46
C GLN A 145 -3.24 12.46 12.24
N ASP A 146 -2.99 11.74 13.34
CA ASP A 146 -2.60 10.34 13.30
C ASP A 146 -3.78 9.43 12.96
N ILE A 147 -3.51 8.36 12.22
CA ILE A 147 -4.47 7.30 11.92
C ILE A 147 -4.03 6.02 12.65
N THR A 148 -4.93 5.45 13.45
CA THR A 148 -4.72 4.16 14.10
C THR A 148 -5.51 3.09 13.37
N THR A 149 -4.84 2.00 12.99
CA THR A 149 -5.44 0.84 12.32
C THR A 149 -5.57 -0.34 13.29
N THR A 150 -6.31 -1.37 12.88
CA THR A 150 -6.47 -2.62 13.63
C THR A 150 -5.34 -3.62 13.37
N LEU A 151 -4.36 -3.28 12.53
CA LEU A 151 -3.26 -4.18 12.18
C LEU A 151 -2.36 -4.45 13.39
N ASP A 152 -2.11 -5.73 13.69
CA ASP A 152 -1.08 -6.14 14.64
C ASP A 152 0.27 -6.24 13.91
N SER A 153 1.25 -5.44 14.32
CA SER A 153 2.54 -5.33 13.65
C SER A 153 3.33 -6.65 13.60
N ARG A 154 3.19 -7.51 14.62
CA ARG A 154 3.90 -8.79 14.67
C ARG A 154 3.24 -9.82 13.76
N LEU A 155 1.90 -9.88 13.78
CA LEU A 155 1.15 -10.77 12.90
C LEU A 155 1.28 -10.34 11.44
N GLN A 156 1.31 -9.04 11.16
CA GLN A 156 1.54 -8.52 9.81
C GLN A 156 2.93 -8.92 9.30
N SER A 157 3.99 -8.69 10.08
CA SER A 157 5.34 -9.07 9.68
C SER A 157 5.49 -10.57 9.47
N TYR A 158 4.81 -11.37 10.28
CA TYR A 158 4.81 -12.83 10.13
C TYR A 158 4.04 -13.26 8.88
N LEU A 159 2.90 -12.61 8.59
CA LEU A 159 2.14 -12.86 7.37
C LEU A 159 2.96 -12.53 6.12
N GLU A 160 3.67 -11.38 6.11
CA GLU A 160 4.53 -11.01 4.98
C GLU A 160 5.59 -12.08 4.69
N MET A 161 6.23 -12.60 5.74
CA MET A 161 7.22 -13.68 5.59
C MET A 161 6.59 -14.95 5.00
N LEU A 162 5.43 -15.38 5.50
CA LEU A 162 4.72 -16.55 4.96
C LEU A 162 4.27 -16.35 3.51
N MET A 163 3.90 -15.12 3.16
CA MET A 163 3.50 -14.79 1.79
C MET A 163 4.68 -14.86 0.83
N ASP A 164 5.89 -14.47 1.25
CA ASP A 164 7.09 -14.62 0.43
C ASP A 164 7.43 -16.10 0.21
N GLU A 165 7.41 -16.91 1.27
CA GLU A 165 7.62 -18.37 1.16
C GLU A 165 6.61 -19.03 0.22
N ALA A 166 5.32 -18.70 0.37
CA ALA A 166 4.26 -19.26 -0.47
C ALA A 166 4.36 -18.79 -1.93
N TRP A 167 4.79 -17.55 -2.15
CA TRP A 167 5.01 -16.97 -3.47
C TRP A 167 6.13 -17.69 -4.21
N GLU A 168 7.27 -17.93 -3.54
CA GLU A 168 8.41 -18.66 -4.09
C GLU A 168 8.10 -20.13 -4.37
N GLU A 169 7.31 -20.78 -3.49
CA GLU A 169 7.00 -22.21 -3.64
C GLU A 169 5.96 -22.49 -4.73
N ALA A 170 4.91 -21.65 -4.83
CA ALA A 170 3.77 -21.91 -5.70
C ALA A 170 3.83 -21.19 -7.04
N GLU A 171 4.66 -20.15 -7.18
CA GLU A 171 4.79 -19.29 -8.37
C GLU A 171 3.41 -18.89 -8.96
N PRO A 172 2.46 -18.37 -8.16
CA PRO A 172 1.13 -18.03 -8.65
C PRO A 172 1.17 -16.71 -9.42
N GLU A 173 0.13 -16.42 -10.21
CA GLU A 173 -0.03 -15.13 -10.88
C GLU A 173 -0.23 -13.97 -9.87
N TYR A 174 -1.00 -14.23 -8.82
CA TYR A 174 -1.16 -13.35 -7.64
C TYR A 174 -1.50 -14.18 -6.40
N LEU A 175 -1.28 -13.61 -5.24
CA LEU A 175 -1.57 -14.24 -3.95
C LEU A 175 -2.10 -13.20 -2.97
N THR A 176 -3.15 -13.52 -2.25
CA THR A 176 -3.71 -12.68 -1.19
C THR A 176 -3.96 -13.47 0.08
N ALA A 177 -3.72 -12.86 1.21
CA ALA A 177 -4.08 -13.42 2.50
C ALA A 177 -4.56 -12.33 3.46
N VAL A 178 -5.61 -12.62 4.23
CA VAL A 178 -6.15 -11.73 5.24
C VAL A 178 -6.47 -12.51 6.51
N LEU A 179 -6.08 -11.96 7.65
CA LEU A 179 -6.42 -12.47 8.97
C LEU A 179 -7.46 -11.56 9.61
N VAL A 180 -8.63 -12.11 9.89
CA VAL A 180 -9.77 -11.38 10.46
C VAL A 180 -10.12 -11.96 11.80
N LYS A 181 -10.37 -11.11 12.78
CA LYS A 181 -10.84 -11.50 14.10
C LYS A 181 -12.31 -11.89 14.03
N SER A 182 -12.63 -13.13 14.38
CA SER A 182 -13.94 -13.72 14.12
C SER A 182 -15.10 -13.13 14.93
N ASP A 183 -14.83 -12.49 16.05
CA ASP A 183 -15.84 -11.91 16.95
C ASP A 183 -16.15 -10.43 16.64
N THR A 184 -15.17 -9.69 16.07
CA THR A 184 -15.31 -8.25 15.79
C THR A 184 -15.26 -7.89 14.31
N ASN A 185 -14.81 -8.82 13.46
CA ASN A 185 -14.50 -8.62 12.04
C ASN A 185 -13.38 -7.59 11.78
N GLU A 186 -12.57 -7.28 12.79
CA GLU A 186 -11.37 -6.46 12.61
C GLU A 186 -10.35 -7.17 11.76
N ILE A 187 -9.80 -6.48 10.76
CA ILE A 187 -8.67 -6.98 9.98
C ILE A 187 -7.40 -6.82 10.82
N ILE A 188 -6.76 -7.93 11.14
CA ILE A 188 -5.57 -7.98 12.01
C ILE A 188 -4.29 -7.94 11.18
N SER A 189 -4.30 -8.56 10.00
CA SER A 189 -3.22 -8.49 9.02
C SER A 189 -3.75 -8.80 7.63
N LEU A 190 -3.11 -8.24 6.60
CA LEU A 190 -3.43 -8.50 5.20
C LEU A 190 -2.20 -8.28 4.33
N ALA A 191 -1.99 -9.14 3.35
CA ALA A 191 -0.88 -9.05 2.42
C ALA A 191 -1.26 -9.57 1.05
N GLN A 192 -0.72 -8.97 0.00
CA GLN A 192 -0.84 -9.45 -1.38
C GLN A 192 0.52 -9.56 -2.05
N ARG A 193 0.57 -10.40 -3.09
CA ARG A 193 1.72 -10.53 -4.00
C ARG A 193 1.23 -10.44 -5.45
N PRO A 194 1.99 -9.79 -6.36
CA PRO A 194 3.23 -9.07 -6.10
C PRO A 194 3.04 -7.88 -5.15
N THR A 195 4.13 -7.42 -4.54
CA THR A 195 4.15 -6.31 -3.58
C THR A 195 5.25 -5.29 -3.94
N PHE A 196 5.32 -4.20 -3.19
CA PHE A 196 6.32 -3.17 -3.39
C PHE A 196 6.81 -2.60 -2.05
N ASN A 197 7.95 -1.95 -2.08
CA ASN A 197 8.46 -1.21 -0.93
C ASN A 197 8.09 0.28 -1.08
N PRO A 198 7.22 0.86 -0.24
CA PRO A 198 6.81 2.26 -0.35
C PRO A 198 7.95 3.26 -0.11
N GLU A 199 9.00 2.88 0.65
CA GLU A 199 10.15 3.74 0.91
C GLU A 199 11.10 3.83 -0.29
N THR A 200 11.46 2.69 -0.88
CA THR A 200 12.43 2.63 -1.99
C THR A 200 11.79 2.66 -3.37
N LYS A 201 10.48 2.42 -3.45
CA LYS A 201 9.71 2.23 -4.68
C LYS A 201 10.10 0.97 -5.47
N ASP A 202 10.87 0.07 -4.86
CA ASP A 202 11.18 -1.22 -5.47
C ASP A 202 9.89 -2.02 -5.66
N GLY A 203 9.72 -2.65 -6.80
CA GLY A 203 8.53 -3.39 -7.20
C GLY A 203 7.53 -2.58 -8.04
N ILE A 204 7.41 -1.25 -7.85
CA ILE A 204 6.40 -0.43 -8.57
C ILE A 204 6.62 -0.38 -10.09
N ASN A 205 7.88 -0.41 -10.53
CA ASN A 205 8.23 -0.31 -11.95
C ASN A 205 8.41 -1.69 -12.62
N GLU A 206 8.12 -2.76 -11.94
CA GLU A 206 8.18 -4.10 -12.51
C GLU A 206 6.98 -4.36 -13.44
N LYS A 207 7.20 -5.18 -14.47
CA LYS A 207 6.20 -5.43 -15.52
C LYS A 207 4.89 -6.02 -14.97
N ASP A 208 4.99 -6.80 -13.91
CA ASP A 208 3.89 -7.55 -13.31
C ASP A 208 3.33 -6.86 -12.05
N PHE A 209 3.69 -5.58 -11.83
CA PHE A 209 3.17 -4.81 -10.70
C PHE A 209 1.67 -4.54 -10.85
N LEU A 210 0.93 -4.81 -9.78
CA LEU A 210 -0.51 -4.57 -9.70
C LEU A 210 -0.79 -3.35 -8.81
N TRP A 211 -1.33 -2.30 -9.40
CA TRP A 211 -1.83 -1.11 -8.68
C TRP A 211 -3.11 -1.38 -7.90
N GLN A 212 -3.78 -2.48 -8.21
CA GLN A 212 -5.06 -2.84 -7.61
C GLN A 212 -4.88 -3.38 -6.19
N ASN A 213 -5.81 -3.01 -5.34
CA ASN A 213 -6.01 -3.69 -4.07
C ASN A 213 -6.86 -4.96 -4.34
N LEU A 214 -6.19 -6.09 -4.47
CA LEU A 214 -6.82 -7.36 -4.85
C LEU A 214 -7.92 -7.84 -3.88
N PHE A 215 -7.95 -7.32 -2.65
CA PHE A 215 -8.99 -7.68 -1.68
C PHE A 215 -10.37 -7.10 -2.02
N VAL A 216 -10.41 -6.00 -2.77
CA VAL A 216 -11.65 -5.25 -3.06
C VAL A 216 -11.88 -5.00 -4.54
N GLU A 217 -10.86 -5.12 -5.37
CA GLU A 217 -10.94 -4.81 -6.80
C GLU A 217 -10.88 -6.03 -7.70
N GLU A 218 -10.38 -7.18 -7.19
CA GLU A 218 -10.29 -8.41 -7.98
C GLU A 218 -11.48 -9.32 -7.70
N THR A 219 -12.04 -9.87 -8.76
CA THR A 219 -13.12 -10.87 -8.69
C THR A 219 -12.55 -12.26 -8.94
N TYR A 220 -12.95 -13.21 -8.12
CA TYR A 220 -12.51 -14.59 -8.23
C TYR A 220 -13.67 -15.57 -8.06
N GLU A 221 -13.51 -16.79 -8.54
CA GLU A 221 -14.46 -17.87 -8.31
C GLU A 221 -14.23 -18.49 -6.92
N PRO A 222 -15.11 -18.24 -5.94
CA PRO A 222 -14.86 -18.66 -4.55
C PRO A 222 -14.92 -20.18 -4.36
N GLY A 223 -15.48 -20.90 -5.32
CA GLY A 223 -15.67 -22.33 -5.24
C GLY A 223 -16.46 -22.74 -4.00
N SER A 224 -16.05 -23.90 -3.35
CA SER A 224 -16.78 -24.43 -2.20
C SER A 224 -16.80 -23.56 -0.96
N THR A 225 -16.02 -22.47 -0.91
CA THR A 225 -16.05 -21.55 0.24
C THR A 225 -17.40 -20.82 0.34
N ILE A 226 -18.10 -20.60 -0.78
CA ILE A 226 -19.44 -20.00 -0.81
C ILE A 226 -20.49 -20.82 -0.06
N LYS A 227 -20.28 -22.15 0.10
CA LYS A 227 -21.25 -23.05 0.73
C LYS A 227 -21.56 -22.69 2.18
N ILE A 228 -20.63 -22.06 2.87
CA ILE A 228 -20.85 -21.53 4.21
C ILE A 228 -21.95 -20.46 4.19
N LEU A 229 -21.91 -19.56 3.22
CA LEU A 229 -22.93 -18.52 3.04
C LEU A 229 -24.27 -19.11 2.61
N THR A 230 -24.27 -20.11 1.72
CA THR A 230 -25.49 -20.84 1.32
C THR A 230 -26.19 -21.47 2.54
N VAL A 231 -25.43 -22.16 3.40
CA VAL A 231 -26.00 -22.75 4.63
C VAL A 231 -26.43 -21.68 5.61
N ALA A 232 -25.69 -20.61 5.81
CA ALA A 232 -26.06 -19.48 6.68
C ALA A 232 -27.35 -18.83 6.21
N GLY A 233 -27.50 -18.58 4.90
CA GLY A 233 -28.75 -18.08 4.31
C GLY A 233 -29.93 -19.02 4.51
N ALA A 234 -29.73 -20.32 4.36
CA ALA A 234 -30.77 -21.33 4.62
C ALA A 234 -31.18 -21.37 6.10
N MET A 235 -30.24 -21.19 7.02
CA MET A 235 -30.51 -21.10 8.46
C MET A 235 -31.30 -19.83 8.79
N ASP A 236 -30.92 -18.70 8.24
CA ASP A 236 -31.62 -17.43 8.44
C ASP A 236 -33.07 -17.48 7.96
N GLN A 237 -33.36 -18.20 6.87
CA GLN A 237 -34.69 -18.41 6.35
C GLN A 237 -35.47 -19.54 7.06
N GLY A 238 -34.87 -20.21 8.03
CA GLY A 238 -35.51 -21.31 8.78
C GLY A 238 -35.77 -22.59 7.97
N ILE A 239 -35.08 -22.77 6.84
CA ILE A 239 -35.27 -23.94 5.94
C ILE A 239 -34.16 -24.99 6.07
N PHE A 240 -33.18 -24.75 6.95
CA PHE A 240 -32.07 -25.68 7.21
C PHE A 240 -32.39 -26.62 8.36
N ASP A 241 -32.64 -27.90 8.03
CA ASP A 241 -32.66 -28.98 9.03
C ASP A 241 -31.36 -29.77 8.97
N PRO A 242 -30.49 -29.67 10.00
CA PRO A 242 -29.18 -30.35 10.01
C PRO A 242 -29.27 -31.88 9.94
N ASN A 243 -30.41 -32.48 10.31
CA ASN A 243 -30.63 -33.94 10.35
C ASN A 243 -31.38 -34.47 9.12
N GLU A 244 -31.89 -33.61 8.28
CA GLU A 244 -32.53 -34.00 7.02
C GLU A 244 -31.56 -34.83 6.17
N GLN A 245 -32.01 -35.98 5.66
CA GLN A 245 -31.21 -36.86 4.84
C GLN A 245 -31.48 -36.67 3.35
N PHE A 246 -30.43 -36.81 2.54
CA PHE A 246 -30.53 -36.81 1.09
C PHE A 246 -29.53 -37.79 0.46
N THR A 247 -29.80 -38.16 -0.79
CA THR A 247 -28.86 -38.94 -1.61
C THR A 247 -27.91 -37.99 -2.32
N PRO A 248 -26.59 -38.06 -2.01
CA PRO A 248 -25.56 -37.32 -2.72
C PRO A 248 -25.22 -37.95 -4.08
N GLY A 249 -24.18 -37.45 -4.74
CA GLY A 249 -23.59 -38.02 -5.93
C GLY A 249 -23.87 -37.21 -7.18
N LYS A 250 -25.08 -37.27 -7.76
CA LYS A 250 -25.44 -36.44 -8.90
C LYS A 250 -26.89 -35.96 -8.86
N MET A 251 -27.15 -34.85 -9.49
CA MET A 251 -28.46 -34.26 -9.66
C MET A 251 -28.58 -33.62 -11.04
N GLU A 252 -29.64 -33.97 -11.76
CA GLU A 252 -29.93 -33.34 -13.06
C GLU A 252 -30.81 -32.11 -12.85
N LEU A 253 -30.41 -31.01 -13.46
CA LEU A 253 -31.18 -29.75 -13.60
C LEU A 253 -31.63 -29.61 -15.05
N ILE A 254 -32.41 -28.57 -15.35
CA ILE A 254 -32.96 -28.34 -16.69
C ILE A 254 -31.85 -28.19 -17.74
N ASP A 255 -30.76 -27.56 -17.37
CA ASP A 255 -29.67 -27.15 -18.26
C ASP A 255 -28.26 -27.60 -17.82
N ALA A 256 -28.18 -28.29 -16.67
CA ALA A 256 -26.90 -28.75 -16.12
C ALA A 256 -27.03 -30.04 -15.31
N GLU A 257 -25.96 -30.80 -15.22
CA GLU A 257 -25.80 -31.91 -14.28
C GLU A 257 -24.82 -31.49 -13.18
N ILE A 258 -25.26 -31.50 -11.94
CA ILE A 258 -24.44 -31.24 -10.76
C ILE A 258 -23.91 -32.56 -10.22
N ARG A 259 -22.60 -32.60 -9.93
CA ARG A 259 -21.92 -33.77 -9.39
C ARG A 259 -21.19 -33.46 -8.11
N ASP A 260 -21.21 -34.39 -7.17
CA ASP A 260 -20.30 -34.35 -6.01
C ASP A 260 -18.92 -34.87 -6.42
N TRP A 261 -17.90 -34.42 -5.71
CA TRP A 261 -16.49 -34.68 -6.03
C TRP A 261 -16.14 -36.19 -5.94
N ASP A 262 -16.85 -36.93 -5.08
CA ASP A 262 -16.61 -38.36 -4.79
C ASP A 262 -17.39 -39.35 -5.67
N ILE A 263 -18.14 -38.86 -6.65
CA ILE A 263 -19.02 -39.72 -7.48
C ILE A 263 -18.28 -40.87 -8.17
N ASN A 264 -17.04 -40.64 -8.58
CA ASN A 264 -16.24 -41.64 -9.31
C ASN A 264 -15.36 -42.51 -8.40
N ILE A 265 -15.31 -42.21 -7.08
CA ILE A 265 -14.44 -42.93 -6.12
C ILE A 265 -15.22 -43.62 -5.00
N GLY A 266 -16.54 -43.66 -5.11
CA GLY A 266 -17.44 -44.32 -4.15
C GLY A 266 -18.24 -43.34 -3.31
N ALA A 267 -19.17 -42.65 -3.96
CA ALA A 267 -20.09 -41.73 -3.30
C ALA A 267 -20.82 -42.37 -2.11
N LYS A 268 -21.03 -41.62 -1.05
CA LYS A 268 -21.77 -42.06 0.12
C LYS A 268 -23.24 -42.29 -0.26
N PRO A 269 -23.91 -43.35 0.27
CA PRO A 269 -25.28 -43.64 -0.12
C PRO A 269 -26.28 -42.60 0.39
N VAL A 270 -26.02 -42.03 1.57
CA VAL A 270 -26.88 -41.03 2.21
C VAL A 270 -26.00 -40.07 3.04
N LEU A 271 -26.31 -38.79 2.99
CA LEU A 271 -25.75 -37.75 3.86
C LEU A 271 -26.86 -36.96 4.54
N THR A 272 -26.59 -36.43 5.73
CA THR A 272 -27.42 -35.37 6.33
C THR A 272 -27.04 -34.00 5.81
N MET A 273 -27.86 -32.96 5.93
CA MET A 273 -27.53 -31.59 5.54
C MET A 273 -26.33 -31.04 6.30
N ARG A 274 -26.14 -31.40 7.56
CA ARG A 274 -24.90 -31.13 8.32
C ARG A 274 -23.67 -31.76 7.65
N GLN A 275 -23.82 -33.03 7.23
CA GLN A 275 -22.74 -33.73 6.53
C GLN A 275 -22.51 -33.19 5.12
N ALA A 276 -23.54 -32.63 4.46
CA ALA A 276 -23.38 -31.97 3.16
C ALA A 276 -22.34 -30.85 3.19
N LEU A 277 -22.36 -30.03 4.23
CA LEU A 277 -21.36 -28.97 4.39
C LEU A 277 -19.95 -29.54 4.67
N SER A 278 -19.81 -30.41 5.65
CA SER A 278 -18.52 -31.02 6.01
C SER A 278 -17.91 -31.88 4.92
N TRP A 279 -18.73 -32.48 4.06
CA TRP A 279 -18.33 -33.29 2.91
C TRP A 279 -18.20 -32.49 1.62
N SER A 280 -18.56 -31.19 1.69
CA SER A 280 -18.57 -30.30 0.53
C SER A 280 -19.45 -30.81 -0.64
N SER A 281 -20.64 -31.35 -0.33
CA SER A 281 -21.57 -31.83 -1.35
C SER A 281 -22.15 -30.69 -2.16
N ASN A 282 -22.00 -30.73 -3.48
CA ASN A 282 -22.63 -29.79 -4.41
C ASN A 282 -24.14 -30.04 -4.48
N VAL A 283 -24.53 -31.33 -4.54
CA VAL A 283 -25.94 -31.75 -4.59
C VAL A 283 -26.70 -31.29 -3.35
N GLY A 284 -26.09 -31.38 -2.16
CA GLY A 284 -26.69 -30.87 -0.93
C GLY A 284 -26.94 -29.38 -0.94
N MET A 285 -25.99 -28.59 -1.46
CA MET A 285 -26.13 -27.13 -1.56
C MET A 285 -27.22 -26.71 -2.54
N VAL A 286 -27.27 -27.33 -3.74
CA VAL A 286 -28.33 -27.04 -4.71
C VAL A 286 -29.73 -27.37 -4.14
N LYS A 287 -29.86 -28.45 -3.37
CA LYS A 287 -31.12 -28.77 -2.69
C LYS A 287 -31.55 -27.70 -1.66
N LEU A 288 -30.62 -27.07 -0.98
CA LEU A 288 -30.93 -25.93 -0.08
C LEU A 288 -31.31 -24.70 -0.88
N GLU A 289 -30.55 -24.39 -1.91
CA GLU A 289 -30.77 -23.21 -2.75
C GLU A 289 -32.14 -23.23 -3.44
N GLN A 290 -32.56 -24.36 -3.97
CA GLN A 290 -33.89 -24.54 -4.59
C GLN A 290 -35.09 -24.26 -3.65
N ARG A 291 -34.84 -24.23 -2.35
CA ARG A 291 -35.86 -23.91 -1.32
C ARG A 291 -35.82 -22.44 -0.89
N MET A 292 -34.73 -21.72 -1.24
CA MET A 292 -34.59 -20.30 -0.90
C MET A 292 -35.51 -19.45 -1.78
N PRO A 293 -36.00 -18.32 -1.27
CA PRO A 293 -36.71 -17.35 -2.09
C PRO A 293 -35.86 -16.87 -3.26
N GLU A 294 -36.49 -16.54 -4.41
CA GLU A 294 -35.79 -16.08 -5.63
C GLU A 294 -34.77 -14.98 -5.40
N ARG A 295 -35.02 -14.10 -4.42
CA ARG A 295 -34.07 -13.03 -4.02
C ARG A 295 -32.70 -13.54 -3.52
N TRP A 296 -32.59 -14.82 -3.17
CA TRP A 296 -31.35 -15.46 -2.76
C TRP A 296 -30.69 -16.25 -3.88
N GLN A 297 -31.38 -16.43 -4.99
CA GLN A 297 -30.93 -17.19 -6.16
C GLN A 297 -30.33 -16.28 -7.24
N GLN A 298 -30.45 -14.95 -7.05
CA GLN A 298 -29.87 -13.91 -7.91
C GLN A 298 -28.54 -13.38 -7.35
#